data_1e402b078b09a5d8caaa1860eb9b7edf
#
_entry.id   1e402b078b09a5d8caaa1860eb9b7edf
#
_cell.length_a   1.000
_cell.length_b   1.000
_cell.length_c   1.000
_cell.angle_alpha   90.00
_cell.angle_beta   90.00
_cell.angle_gamma   90.00
#
_symmetry.space_group_name_H-M   'P 1'
#
loop_
_entity.id
_entity.type
_entity.pdbx_description
1 polymer ?
#
loop_
_entity_poly.entity_id
_entity_poly.type
_entity_poly.pdbx_seq_one_letter_code
_entity_poly.pdbx_strand_id
1 'polypeptide(L)'
;MTQLLPCVEHKPSVAPTACVIWLHGLGDSGHGFAPIVPELKLPESMAVKFIFPHAPERPVTINGGMRMRAWYDIKSLDFNSRADLSGVQESAEQVSALIDAQIASGIPANRIVLAGFSQGG
;
A
#
# COMPACT_ATOMS: atom_id res chain seq x y z
N MET A 1 -2.51 8.65 18.14
CA MET A 1 -2.91 7.37 17.54
C MET A 1 -3.02 7.53 16.03
N THR A 2 -2.30 6.72 15.27
CA THR A 2 -2.33 6.81 13.81
C THR A 2 -3.60 6.13 13.28
N GLN A 3 -4.39 6.85 12.51
CA GLN A 3 -5.55 6.28 11.84
C GLN A 3 -5.09 5.42 10.66
N LEU A 4 -5.68 4.22 10.54
CA LEU A 4 -5.34 3.33 9.44
C LEU A 4 -5.89 3.85 8.12
N LEU A 5 -5.10 3.69 7.05
CA LEU A 5 -5.55 4.01 5.71
C LEU A 5 -6.74 3.12 5.31
N PRO A 6 -7.71 3.65 4.56
CA PRO A 6 -8.74 2.81 3.96
C PRO A 6 -8.10 1.82 2.99
N CYS A 7 -8.59 0.60 2.97
CA CYS A 7 -8.01 -0.48 2.19
C CYS A 7 -9.09 -1.28 1.46
N VAL A 8 -8.71 -1.83 0.31
CA VAL A 8 -9.41 -2.97 -0.26
C VAL A 8 -8.76 -4.22 0.33
N GLU A 9 -9.53 -5.13 0.86
CA GLU A 9 -9.02 -6.36 1.46
C GLU A 9 -9.56 -7.59 0.74
N HIS A 10 -8.70 -8.58 0.56
CA HIS A 10 -9.09 -9.90 0.10
C HIS A 10 -8.67 -10.90 1.17
N LYS A 11 -9.66 -11.54 1.81
CA LYS A 11 -9.42 -12.49 2.89
C LYS A 11 -9.56 -13.92 2.40
N PRO A 12 -8.70 -14.83 2.89
CA PRO A 12 -8.90 -16.26 2.58
C PRO A 12 -10.11 -16.80 3.33
N SER A 13 -10.57 -17.99 2.93
CA SER A 13 -11.75 -18.63 3.55
C SER A 13 -11.47 -19.14 4.97
N VAL A 14 -10.22 -19.22 5.37
CA VAL A 14 -9.78 -19.64 6.70
C VAL A 14 -8.99 -18.50 7.36
N ALA A 15 -8.67 -18.65 8.65
CA ALA A 15 -7.87 -17.65 9.34
C ALA A 15 -6.53 -17.42 8.62
N PRO A 16 -6.17 -16.18 8.29
CA PRO A 16 -4.95 -15.93 7.53
C PRO A 16 -3.70 -16.19 8.36
N THR A 17 -2.70 -16.80 7.73
CA THR A 17 -1.39 -17.06 8.32
C THR A 17 -0.29 -16.21 7.70
N ALA A 18 -0.63 -15.48 6.65
CA ALA A 18 0.29 -14.57 5.97
C ALA A 18 -0.49 -13.38 5.41
N CYS A 19 0.22 -12.30 5.13
CA CYS A 19 -0.40 -11.09 4.59
C CYS A 19 0.51 -10.47 3.54
N VAL A 20 -0.08 -9.99 2.45
CA VAL A 20 0.60 -9.16 1.46
C VAL A 20 -0.04 -7.79 1.49
N ILE A 21 0.76 -6.75 1.74
CA ILE A 21 0.33 -5.35 1.65
C ILE A 21 0.89 -4.82 0.34
N TRP A 22 0.01 -4.42 -0.58
CA TRP A 22 0.39 -4.01 -1.93
C TRP A 22 0.09 -2.55 -2.16
N LEU A 23 1.13 -1.75 -2.46
CA LEU A 23 1.02 -0.31 -2.62
C LEU A 23 0.94 0.03 -4.11
N HIS A 24 -0.12 0.75 -4.49
CA HIS A 24 -0.38 1.13 -5.89
C HIS A 24 0.52 2.27 -6.35
N GLY A 25 0.52 2.53 -7.67
CA GLY A 25 1.26 3.64 -8.25
C GLY A 25 0.53 4.98 -8.14
N LEU A 26 1.19 6.03 -8.60
CA LEU A 26 0.67 7.40 -8.60
C LEU A 26 -0.68 7.49 -9.31
N GLY A 27 -1.65 8.11 -8.67
CA GLY A 27 -2.97 8.36 -9.24
C GLY A 27 -3.91 7.16 -9.26
N ASP A 28 -3.43 5.99 -8.89
CA ASP A 28 -4.23 4.76 -8.80
C ASP A 28 -4.90 4.68 -7.42
N SER A 29 -5.41 3.52 -7.07
CA SER A 29 -6.01 3.21 -5.77
C SER A 29 -5.80 1.74 -5.45
N GLY A 30 -6.23 1.32 -4.26
CA GLY A 30 -6.19 -0.10 -3.90
C GLY A 30 -6.99 -0.99 -4.85
N HIS A 31 -8.00 -0.42 -5.53
CA HIS A 31 -8.79 -1.18 -6.52
C HIS A 31 -8.00 -1.54 -7.77
N GLY A 32 -6.91 -0.83 -8.08
CA GLY A 32 -6.14 -1.07 -9.30
C GLY A 32 -5.51 -2.46 -9.36
N PHE A 33 -4.94 -2.93 -8.25
CA PHE A 33 -4.28 -4.23 -8.18
C PHE A 33 -5.12 -5.33 -7.53
N ALA A 34 -6.20 -4.98 -6.83
CA ALA A 34 -7.03 -6.00 -6.16
C ALA A 34 -7.48 -7.14 -7.10
N PRO A 35 -7.82 -6.88 -8.38
CA PRO A 35 -8.21 -7.95 -9.30
C PRO A 35 -7.11 -8.97 -9.63
N ILE A 36 -5.85 -8.70 -9.24
CA ILE A 36 -4.75 -9.66 -9.49
C ILE A 36 -4.89 -10.91 -8.63
N VAL A 37 -5.56 -10.84 -7.48
CA VAL A 37 -5.60 -11.94 -6.51
C VAL A 37 -6.09 -13.25 -7.14
N PRO A 38 -7.25 -13.30 -7.83
CA PRO A 38 -7.67 -14.54 -8.48
C PRO A 38 -6.72 -14.99 -9.60
N GLU A 39 -6.00 -14.06 -10.23
CA GLU A 39 -5.06 -14.40 -11.30
C GLU A 39 -3.80 -15.09 -10.77
N LEU A 40 -3.47 -14.92 -9.49
CA LEU A 40 -2.32 -15.56 -8.87
C LEU A 40 -2.53 -17.07 -8.66
N LYS A 41 -3.78 -17.51 -8.64
CA LYS A 41 -4.16 -18.93 -8.51
C LYS A 41 -3.46 -19.62 -7.33
N LEU A 42 -3.42 -18.94 -6.20
CA LEU A 42 -2.82 -19.49 -4.99
C LEU A 42 -3.65 -20.68 -4.48
N PRO A 43 -2.99 -21.76 -4.00
CA PRO A 43 -3.71 -22.86 -3.39
C PRO A 43 -4.50 -22.41 -2.17
N GLU A 44 -5.68 -22.99 -1.93
CA GLU A 44 -6.49 -22.68 -0.75
C GLU A 44 -5.77 -22.99 0.56
N SER A 45 -4.81 -23.91 0.53
CA SER A 45 -3.97 -24.20 1.69
C SER A 45 -3.06 -23.04 2.09
N MET A 46 -2.83 -22.10 1.17
CA MET A 46 -2.10 -20.87 1.48
C MET A 46 -3.10 -19.82 1.95
N ALA A 47 -3.23 -19.66 3.26
CA ALA A 47 -4.16 -18.72 3.87
C ALA A 47 -3.57 -17.30 3.85
N VAL A 48 -3.55 -16.67 2.68
CA VAL A 48 -2.94 -15.35 2.48
C VAL A 48 -4.01 -14.28 2.43
N LYS A 49 -3.87 -13.26 3.28
CA LYS A 49 -4.69 -12.06 3.24
C LYS A 49 -3.99 -11.01 2.38
N PHE A 50 -4.72 -10.38 1.47
CA PHE A 50 -4.20 -9.28 0.66
C PHE A 50 -4.82 -7.96 1.11
N ILE A 51 -3.99 -6.96 1.28
CA ILE A 51 -4.41 -5.60 1.64
C ILE A 51 -3.89 -4.64 0.58
N PHE A 52 -4.80 -3.88 0.00
CA PHE A 52 -4.52 -2.87 -1.01
C PHE A 52 -4.93 -1.50 -0.45
N PRO A 53 -4.04 -0.82 0.29
CA PRO A 53 -4.40 0.47 0.86
C PRO A 53 -4.51 1.54 -0.21
N HIS A 54 -5.39 2.53 0.04
CA HIS A 54 -5.48 3.72 -0.78
C HIS A 54 -4.53 4.77 -0.24
N ALA A 55 -3.64 5.30 -1.08
CA ALA A 55 -2.82 6.44 -0.69
C ALA A 55 -3.71 7.66 -0.40
N PRO A 56 -3.30 8.56 0.49
CA PRO A 56 -4.01 9.82 0.68
C PRO A 56 -4.04 10.64 -0.61
N GLU A 57 -5.09 11.42 -0.80
CA GLU A 57 -5.13 12.40 -1.87
C GLU A 57 -4.31 13.62 -1.48
N ARG A 58 -3.44 14.06 -2.36
CA ARG A 58 -2.61 15.26 -2.17
C ARG A 58 -2.33 15.95 -3.47
N PRO A 59 -2.01 17.26 -3.44
CA PRO A 59 -1.57 17.96 -4.66
C PRO A 59 -0.27 17.36 -5.15
N VAL A 60 -0.17 17.09 -6.46
CA VAL A 60 1.05 16.57 -7.08
C VAL A 60 1.65 17.67 -7.96
N THR A 61 2.78 18.20 -7.54
CA THR A 61 3.39 19.40 -8.13
C THR A 61 3.67 19.23 -9.61
N ILE A 62 4.21 18.09 -10.03
CA ILE A 62 4.57 17.85 -11.43
C ILE A 62 3.33 17.82 -12.34
N ASN A 63 2.16 17.57 -11.77
CA ASN A 63 0.88 17.55 -12.50
C ASN A 63 0.08 18.83 -12.25
N GLY A 64 0.77 19.95 -12.12
CA GLY A 64 0.13 21.25 -11.93
C GLY A 64 -0.58 21.43 -10.60
N GLY A 65 -0.22 20.64 -9.59
CA GLY A 65 -0.85 20.68 -8.28
C GLY A 65 -2.20 19.97 -8.22
N MET A 66 -2.55 19.19 -9.25
CA MET A 66 -3.78 18.41 -9.26
C MET A 66 -3.79 17.41 -8.11
N ARG A 67 -4.89 17.35 -7.37
CA ARG A 67 -5.04 16.38 -6.28
C ARG A 67 -5.30 15.00 -6.82
N MET A 68 -4.52 14.04 -6.35
CA MET A 68 -4.69 12.63 -6.69
C MET A 68 -4.09 11.77 -5.58
N ARG A 69 -4.38 10.48 -5.61
CA ARG A 69 -3.77 9.56 -4.64
C ARG A 69 -2.29 9.44 -4.91
N ALA A 70 -1.50 9.78 -3.91
CA ALA A 70 -0.05 9.76 -4.00
C ALA A 70 0.56 9.45 -2.65
N TRP A 71 1.61 8.63 -2.66
CA TRP A 71 2.33 8.28 -1.43
C TRP A 71 3.24 9.44 -0.99
N TYR A 72 3.69 10.23 -1.94
CA TYR A 72 4.47 11.45 -1.70
C TYR A 72 4.35 12.36 -2.92
N ASP A 73 4.70 13.64 -2.74
CA ASP A 73 4.67 14.60 -3.86
C ASP A 73 5.86 14.34 -4.80
N ILE A 74 5.60 14.51 -6.08
CA ILE A 74 6.66 14.51 -7.12
C ILE A 74 6.82 15.93 -7.60
N LYS A 75 7.96 16.55 -7.27
CA LYS A 75 8.22 17.97 -7.55
C LYS A 75 8.86 18.20 -8.91
N SER A 76 9.53 17.17 -9.46
CA SER A 76 10.27 17.28 -10.71
C SER A 76 10.49 15.89 -11.31
N LEU A 77 10.71 15.82 -12.64
CA LEU A 77 11.16 14.61 -13.32
C LEU A 77 12.64 14.31 -13.06
N ASP A 78 13.39 15.28 -12.56
CA ASP A 78 14.79 15.09 -12.18
C ASP A 78 14.85 14.30 -10.86
N PHE A 79 15.45 13.11 -10.88
CA PHE A 79 15.57 12.25 -9.71
C PHE A 79 16.25 12.94 -8.53
N ASN A 80 17.19 13.85 -8.79
CA ASN A 80 17.91 14.54 -7.74
C ASN A 80 17.08 15.64 -7.05
N SER A 81 16.01 16.10 -7.69
CA SER A 81 15.19 17.22 -7.22
C SER A 81 13.77 16.80 -6.84
N ARG A 82 13.40 15.52 -6.97
CA ARG A 82 12.01 15.07 -6.81
C ARG A 82 11.68 14.54 -5.43
N ALA A 83 12.63 14.57 -4.50
CA ALA A 83 12.43 14.01 -3.17
C ALA A 83 11.47 14.85 -2.34
N ASP A 84 10.45 14.20 -1.81
CA ASP A 84 9.55 14.75 -0.79
C ASP A 84 9.71 13.91 0.46
N LEU A 85 10.74 14.23 1.25
CA LEU A 85 11.10 13.43 2.41
C LEU A 85 10.00 13.35 3.45
N SER A 86 9.30 14.47 3.69
CA SER A 86 8.21 14.46 4.68
C SER A 86 7.03 13.60 4.23
N GLY A 87 6.69 13.64 2.94
CA GLY A 87 5.65 12.78 2.37
C GLY A 87 6.01 11.31 2.45
N VAL A 88 7.27 10.96 2.13
CA VAL A 88 7.75 9.59 2.23
C VAL A 88 7.69 9.10 3.68
N GLN A 89 8.12 9.92 4.64
CA GLN A 89 8.08 9.56 6.06
C GLN A 89 6.65 9.37 6.54
N GLU A 90 5.74 10.26 6.15
CA GLU A 90 4.32 10.13 6.50
C GLU A 90 3.72 8.84 5.97
N SER A 91 3.97 8.51 4.69
CA SER A 91 3.50 7.27 4.09
C SER A 91 4.13 6.04 4.76
N ALA A 92 5.42 6.11 5.09
CA ALA A 92 6.08 5.01 5.80
C ALA A 92 5.43 4.75 7.16
N GLU A 93 5.07 5.80 7.90
CA GLU A 93 4.37 5.66 9.18
C GLU A 93 2.98 5.06 8.99
N GLN A 94 2.25 5.47 7.96
CA GLN A 94 0.93 4.94 7.65
C GLN A 94 1.00 3.46 7.27
N VAL A 95 2.00 3.06 6.47
CA VAL A 95 2.21 1.65 6.11
C VAL A 95 2.65 0.84 7.32
N SER A 96 3.53 1.39 8.17
CA SER A 96 3.94 0.73 9.40
C SER A 96 2.74 0.46 10.32
N ALA A 97 1.79 1.39 10.39
CA ALA A 97 0.57 1.19 11.19
C ALA A 97 -0.26 0.03 10.66
N LEU A 98 -0.33 -0.14 9.33
CA LEU A 98 -1.01 -1.28 8.72
C LEU A 98 -0.31 -2.60 9.06
N ILE A 99 1.01 -2.63 9.00
CA ILE A 99 1.80 -3.80 9.38
C ILE A 99 1.55 -4.16 10.84
N ASP A 100 1.62 -3.17 11.73
CA ASP A 100 1.39 -3.39 13.17
C ASP A 100 0.00 -3.93 13.44
N ALA A 101 -1.01 -3.44 12.71
CA ALA A 101 -2.38 -3.95 12.84
C ALA A 101 -2.47 -5.43 12.46
N GLN A 102 -1.73 -5.87 11.44
CA GLN A 102 -1.73 -7.28 11.03
C GLN A 102 -0.99 -8.15 12.07
N ILE A 103 0.10 -7.66 12.63
CA ILE A 103 0.79 -8.36 13.71
C ILE A 103 -0.14 -8.50 14.93
N ALA A 104 -0.83 -7.43 15.29
CA ALA A 104 -1.79 -7.47 16.40
C ALA A 104 -2.95 -8.43 16.15
N SER A 105 -3.31 -8.66 14.88
CA SER A 105 -4.36 -9.61 14.52
C SER A 105 -3.92 -11.08 14.56
N GLY A 106 -2.62 -11.32 14.75
CA GLY A 106 -2.07 -12.67 14.89
C GLY A 106 -1.19 -13.15 13.74
N ILE A 107 -0.88 -12.30 12.76
CA ILE A 107 0.01 -12.65 11.66
C ILE A 107 1.44 -12.25 12.04
N PRO A 108 2.38 -13.22 12.14
CA PRO A 108 3.76 -12.87 12.52
C PRO A 108 4.42 -11.96 11.49
N ALA A 109 5.31 -11.10 11.95
CA ALA A 109 6.01 -10.14 11.08
C ALA A 109 6.74 -10.82 9.92
N ASN A 110 7.33 -12.01 10.15
CA ASN A 110 8.04 -12.73 9.11
C ASN A 110 7.11 -13.42 8.09
N ARG A 111 5.80 -13.26 8.26
CA ARG A 111 4.78 -13.75 7.32
C ARG A 111 4.07 -12.59 6.62
N ILE A 112 4.63 -11.40 6.67
CA ILE A 112 4.07 -10.21 6.02
C ILE A 112 5.02 -9.77 4.91
N VAL A 113 4.48 -9.65 3.70
CA VAL A 113 5.22 -9.17 2.52
C VAL A 113 4.71 -7.79 2.17
N LEU A 114 5.62 -6.86 1.96
CA LEU A 114 5.31 -5.54 1.45
C LEU A 114 5.70 -5.49 -0.02
N ALA A 115 4.74 -5.20 -0.88
CA ALA A 115 4.93 -5.10 -2.32
C ALA A 115 4.54 -3.70 -2.78
N GLY A 116 5.20 -3.20 -3.81
CA GLY A 116 4.89 -1.89 -4.34
C GLY A 116 5.14 -1.82 -5.84
N PHE A 117 4.31 -1.01 -6.52
CA PHE A 117 4.41 -0.77 -7.94
C PHE A 117 4.68 0.71 -8.20
N SER A 118 5.72 1.03 -8.97
CA SER A 118 6.07 2.40 -9.35
C SER A 118 6.26 3.27 -8.10
N GLN A 119 5.45 4.31 -7.88
CA GLN A 119 5.58 5.17 -6.71
C GLN A 119 5.39 4.41 -5.39
N GLY A 120 4.58 3.35 -5.38
CA GLY A 120 4.40 2.50 -4.21
C GLY A 120 5.62 1.67 -3.86
N GLY A 121 6.52 1.51 -4.83
CA GLY A 121 7.76 0.72 -4.64
C GLY A 121 8.89 1.46 -3.86
#